data_1396ebc29c52c22889da94399edf3cf2
#
_entry.id   1396ebc29c52c22889da94399edf3cf2
#
_cell.length_a   1.000
_cell.length_b   1.000
_cell.length_c   1.000
_cell.angle_alpha   90.00
_cell.angle_beta   90.00
_cell.angle_gamma   90.00
#
_symmetry.space_group_name_H-M   'P 1'
#
loop_
_entity.id
_entity.type
_entity.pdbx_description
1 polymer ?
#
loop_
_entity_poly.entity_id
_entity_poly.type
_entity_poly.pdbx_seq_one_letter_code
_entity_poly.pdbx_strand_id
1 'polypeptide(L)'
;MNIKLIRHATLLVKVKNRTLLVDPMLSGKGEISAVPDVPNKSNNPLVDLPVSTDSLTNCDAVLITHLHRDHFDDAAIAAIAKDKLIFCQPQDENKIKTFGFTNVIPINRSIKWGEIVISRTPAKHGHGTIAVAMAPVSGFIISASGEPTTYITGDTVWYSKTKNILDKYKPDIAICNCGEARFSKGKAITMDSTDIQEMCKYSPNLKIVAVHMEAWNHCRLTRNMLKNFVVENNLQARVSIPADGEEIVFN
;
A
#
# COMPACT_ATOMS: atom_id res chain seq x y z
N MET A 1 12.06 4.44 12.32
CA MET A 1 10.75 4.40 11.59
C MET A 1 9.92 3.23 12.07
N ASN A 2 8.59 3.41 12.32
CA ASN A 2 7.70 2.31 12.69
C ASN A 2 6.63 2.14 11.61
N ILE A 3 6.38 0.90 11.21
CA ILE A 3 5.37 0.54 10.22
C ILE A 3 4.43 -0.47 10.86
N LYS A 4 3.16 -0.08 11.03
CA LYS A 4 2.10 -0.95 11.54
C LYS A 4 1.15 -1.30 10.42
N LEU A 5 1.06 -2.58 10.07
CA LEU A 5 0.01 -3.07 9.19
C LEU A 5 -1.31 -3.08 9.98
N ILE A 6 -2.30 -2.36 9.49
CA ILE A 6 -3.65 -2.43 10.07
C ILE A 6 -4.38 -3.59 9.41
N ARG A 7 -4.60 -3.50 8.11
CA ARG A 7 -5.26 -4.53 7.30
C ARG A 7 -5.03 -4.21 5.82
N HIS A 8 -4.77 -5.22 4.99
CA HIS A 8 -4.62 -5.05 3.54
C HIS A 8 -3.49 -4.09 3.17
N ALA A 9 -3.82 -2.92 2.58
CA ALA A 9 -2.88 -1.83 2.30
C ALA A 9 -2.92 -0.71 3.34
N THR A 10 -3.82 -0.80 4.33
CA THR A 10 -3.96 0.22 5.37
C THR A 10 -2.83 0.13 6.37
N LEU A 11 -2.02 1.19 6.48
CA LEU A 11 -0.85 1.25 7.35
C LEU A 11 -0.86 2.51 8.22
N LEU A 12 -0.29 2.40 9.41
CA LEU A 12 0.23 3.55 10.15
C LEU A 12 1.76 3.57 10.01
N VAL A 13 2.29 4.64 9.44
CA VAL A 13 3.73 4.86 9.29
C VAL A 13 4.14 6.02 10.18
N LYS A 14 4.95 5.72 11.21
CA LYS A 14 5.55 6.74 12.07
C LYS A 14 6.94 7.05 11.57
N VAL A 15 7.16 8.29 11.20
CA VAL A 15 8.44 8.83 10.76
C VAL A 15 8.71 10.15 11.46
N LYS A 16 9.87 10.26 12.14
CA LYS A 16 10.12 11.34 13.07
C LYS A 16 9.01 11.42 14.12
N ASN A 17 8.45 12.59 14.36
CA ASN A 17 7.35 12.86 15.28
C ASN A 17 5.97 12.90 14.63
N ARG A 18 5.82 12.33 13.42
CA ARG A 18 4.58 12.35 12.64
C ARG A 18 4.07 10.96 12.33
N THR A 19 2.76 10.83 12.29
CA THR A 19 2.03 9.62 11.93
C THR A 19 1.27 9.83 10.63
N LEU A 20 1.54 8.98 9.64
CA LEU A 20 0.88 8.96 8.34
C LEU A 20 -0.03 7.73 8.26
N LEU A 21 -1.33 7.95 8.03
CA LEU A 21 -2.28 6.87 7.70
C LEU A 21 -2.26 6.67 6.19
N VAL A 22 -1.89 5.49 5.76
CA VAL A 22 -1.77 5.13 4.33
C VAL A 22 -2.94 4.27 3.92
N ASP A 23 -3.54 4.59 2.78
CA ASP A 23 -4.60 3.82 2.12
C ASP A 23 -5.68 3.29 3.08
N PRO A 24 -6.41 4.19 3.77
CA PRO A 24 -7.40 3.78 4.77
C PRO A 24 -8.62 3.10 4.12
N MET A 25 -8.73 1.78 4.32
CA MET A 25 -9.91 0.97 4.07
C MET A 25 -10.50 0.58 5.42
N LEU A 26 -11.57 1.28 5.86
CA LEU A 26 -12.08 1.22 7.23
C LEU A 26 -13.45 0.51 7.38
N SER A 27 -14.07 0.07 6.30
CA SER A 27 -15.33 -0.69 6.34
C SER A 27 -15.22 -1.95 7.18
N GLY A 28 -16.29 -2.34 7.83
CA GLY A 28 -16.42 -3.61 8.53
C GLY A 28 -16.38 -4.80 7.58
N LYS A 29 -16.11 -5.97 8.14
CA LYS A 29 -16.08 -7.23 7.38
C LYS A 29 -17.39 -7.44 6.63
N GLY A 30 -17.28 -7.72 5.31
CA GLY A 30 -18.40 -8.05 4.44
C GLY A 30 -19.27 -6.88 3.97
N GLU A 31 -18.94 -5.64 4.31
CA GLU A 31 -19.75 -4.46 3.97
C GLU A 31 -19.60 -4.00 2.51
N ILE A 32 -18.53 -4.41 1.83
CA ILE A 32 -18.25 -4.05 0.44
C ILE A 32 -18.52 -5.25 -0.46
N SER A 33 -19.25 -5.07 -1.54
CA SER A 33 -19.53 -6.15 -2.50
C SER A 33 -18.25 -6.80 -3.02
N ALA A 34 -18.31 -8.11 -3.25
CA ALA A 34 -17.22 -8.87 -3.85
C ALA A 34 -16.78 -8.27 -5.19
N VAL A 35 -15.46 -8.29 -5.46
CA VAL A 35 -14.95 -8.03 -6.81
C VAL A 35 -15.53 -9.11 -7.74
N PRO A 36 -16.14 -8.72 -8.87
CA PRO A 36 -16.70 -9.68 -9.82
C PRO A 36 -15.60 -10.48 -10.54
N ASP A 37 -15.98 -11.54 -11.22
CA ASP A 37 -15.10 -12.37 -12.06
C ASP A 37 -13.88 -12.95 -11.34
N VAL A 38 -14.05 -13.29 -10.06
CA VAL A 38 -13.06 -14.02 -9.26
C VAL A 38 -13.69 -15.25 -8.62
N PRO A 39 -12.89 -16.28 -8.25
CA PRO A 39 -13.43 -17.51 -7.67
C PRO A 39 -14.12 -17.31 -6.30
N ASN A 40 -13.49 -16.52 -5.41
CA ASN A 40 -14.06 -16.21 -4.11
C ASN A 40 -15.17 -15.15 -4.26
N LYS A 41 -16.40 -15.50 -3.88
CA LYS A 41 -17.59 -14.64 -4.00
C LYS A 41 -17.95 -13.91 -2.71
N SER A 42 -17.14 -14.05 -1.66
CA SER A 42 -17.38 -13.38 -0.39
C SER A 42 -17.26 -11.87 -0.52
N ASN A 43 -18.13 -11.15 0.17
CA ASN A 43 -18.04 -9.70 0.30
C ASN A 43 -16.76 -9.30 1.03
N ASN A 44 -16.29 -8.11 0.72
CA ASN A 44 -15.09 -7.50 1.27
C ASN A 44 -15.42 -6.54 2.43
N PRO A 45 -14.48 -6.23 3.31
CA PRO A 45 -13.25 -6.98 3.53
C PRO A 45 -13.53 -8.37 4.10
N LEU A 46 -12.61 -9.32 3.89
CA LEU A 46 -12.78 -10.69 4.38
C LEU A 46 -12.51 -10.85 5.88
N VAL A 47 -11.88 -9.85 6.50
CA VAL A 47 -11.47 -9.82 7.91
C VAL A 47 -11.85 -8.49 8.56
N ASP A 48 -12.01 -8.48 9.87
CA ASP A 48 -12.32 -7.27 10.63
C ASP A 48 -11.10 -6.35 10.80
N LEU A 49 -11.35 -5.09 11.18
CA LEU A 49 -10.28 -4.20 11.64
C LEU A 49 -9.75 -4.69 12.99
N PRO A 50 -8.42 -4.76 13.17
CA PRO A 50 -7.83 -5.18 14.45
C PRO A 50 -7.83 -4.09 15.52
N VAL A 51 -8.19 -2.87 15.16
CA VAL A 51 -8.20 -1.68 16.03
C VAL A 51 -9.41 -0.79 15.71
N SER A 52 -9.76 0.11 16.62
CA SER A 52 -10.87 1.06 16.40
C SER A 52 -10.52 2.10 15.33
N THR A 53 -11.52 2.52 14.56
CA THR A 53 -11.39 3.58 13.55
C THR A 53 -10.85 4.90 14.16
N ASP A 54 -11.31 5.26 15.36
CA ASP A 54 -10.86 6.49 16.03
C ASP A 54 -9.36 6.49 16.28
N SER A 55 -8.77 5.33 16.62
CA SER A 55 -7.32 5.21 16.81
C SER A 55 -6.52 5.43 15.53
N LEU A 56 -7.12 5.18 14.36
CA LEU A 56 -6.50 5.36 13.06
C LEU A 56 -6.62 6.80 12.54
N THR A 57 -7.77 7.43 12.74
CA THR A 57 -8.04 8.79 12.27
C THR A 57 -7.32 9.87 13.06
N ASN A 58 -6.80 9.53 14.27
CA ASN A 58 -5.91 10.39 15.05
C ASN A 58 -4.47 10.37 14.50
N CYS A 59 -4.30 10.65 13.22
CA CYS A 59 -3.03 10.77 12.51
C CYS A 59 -2.76 12.22 12.10
N ASP A 60 -1.51 12.55 11.78
CA ASP A 60 -1.14 13.90 11.33
C ASP A 60 -1.57 14.16 9.88
N ALA A 61 -1.51 13.14 9.03
CA ALA A 61 -1.95 13.22 7.64
C ALA A 61 -2.35 11.84 7.10
N VAL A 62 -3.07 11.85 5.97
CA VAL A 62 -3.42 10.67 5.19
C VAL A 62 -2.63 10.68 3.89
N LEU A 63 -2.14 9.53 3.44
CA LEU A 63 -1.54 9.34 2.12
C LEU A 63 -2.37 8.31 1.34
N ILE A 64 -2.85 8.70 0.17
CA ILE A 64 -3.67 7.85 -0.68
C ILE A 64 -2.89 7.55 -1.96
N THR A 65 -2.61 6.26 -2.22
CA THR A 65 -1.89 5.84 -3.43
C THR A 65 -2.78 5.93 -4.66
N HIS A 66 -4.06 5.57 -4.52
CA HIS A 66 -5.11 5.66 -5.54
C HIS A 66 -6.50 5.41 -4.92
N LEU A 67 -7.58 5.63 -5.70
CA LEU A 67 -8.95 5.62 -5.21
C LEU A 67 -9.71 4.30 -5.44
N HIS A 68 -9.05 3.16 -5.53
CA HIS A 68 -9.76 1.88 -5.47
C HIS A 68 -10.33 1.65 -4.06
N ARG A 69 -11.46 0.96 -3.96
CA ARG A 69 -12.23 0.82 -2.71
C ARG A 69 -11.49 0.04 -1.62
N ASP A 70 -10.51 -0.76 -1.97
CA ASP A 70 -9.63 -1.46 -1.07
C ASP A 70 -8.46 -0.60 -0.55
N HIS A 71 -8.35 0.65 -1.02
CA HIS A 71 -7.36 1.64 -0.57
C HIS A 71 -8.01 2.88 0.05
N PHE A 72 -9.19 3.29 -0.42
CA PHE A 72 -9.92 4.43 0.13
C PHE A 72 -11.43 4.21 -0.01
N ASP A 73 -12.08 3.75 1.05
CA ASP A 73 -13.48 3.35 1.05
C ASP A 73 -14.43 4.40 1.64
N ASP A 74 -15.73 4.14 1.53
CA ASP A 74 -16.78 5.05 2.02
C ASP A 74 -16.72 5.22 3.55
N ALA A 75 -16.31 4.20 4.29
CA ALA A 75 -16.14 4.28 5.74
C ALA A 75 -14.98 5.22 6.12
N ALA A 76 -13.86 5.18 5.39
CA ALA A 76 -12.76 6.12 5.56
C ALA A 76 -13.18 7.55 5.20
N ILE A 77 -13.94 7.73 4.10
CA ILE A 77 -14.49 9.02 3.71
C ILE A 77 -15.38 9.59 4.82
N ALA A 78 -16.20 8.76 5.48
CA ALA A 78 -17.08 9.19 6.56
C ALA A 78 -16.31 9.49 7.87
N ALA A 79 -15.33 8.68 8.21
CA ALA A 79 -14.63 8.74 9.52
C ALA A 79 -13.55 9.82 9.59
N ILE A 80 -12.87 10.11 8.47
CA ILE A 80 -11.77 11.08 8.46
C ILE A 80 -12.34 12.51 8.49
N ALA A 81 -11.80 13.35 9.39
CA ALA A 81 -12.17 14.76 9.50
C ALA A 81 -11.92 15.50 8.17
N LYS A 82 -12.87 16.35 7.74
CA LYS A 82 -12.84 16.95 6.39
C LYS A 82 -11.73 17.98 6.18
N ASP A 83 -11.15 18.50 7.26
CA ASP A 83 -9.97 19.37 7.28
C ASP A 83 -8.64 18.61 7.42
N LYS A 84 -8.69 17.26 7.57
CA LYS A 84 -7.48 16.43 7.64
C LYS A 84 -6.61 16.65 6.40
N LEU A 85 -5.30 16.81 6.63
CA LEU A 85 -4.33 16.88 5.53
C LEU A 85 -4.28 15.55 4.78
N ILE A 86 -4.54 15.60 3.48
CA ILE A 86 -4.50 14.45 2.58
C ILE A 86 -3.46 14.67 1.50
N PHE A 87 -2.51 13.77 1.39
CA PHE A 87 -1.61 13.64 0.25
C PHE A 87 -2.14 12.61 -0.73
N CYS A 88 -2.10 12.91 -2.02
CA CYS A 88 -2.59 12.01 -3.06
C CYS A 88 -1.82 12.18 -4.37
N GLN A 89 -2.08 11.32 -5.35
CA GLN A 89 -1.66 11.57 -6.73
C GLN A 89 -2.52 12.68 -7.36
N PRO A 90 -1.98 13.42 -8.36
CA PRO A 90 -2.69 14.57 -8.95
C PRO A 90 -4.06 14.24 -9.56
N GLN A 91 -4.20 13.06 -10.13
CA GLN A 91 -5.42 12.61 -10.79
C GLN A 91 -6.60 12.45 -9.82
N ASP A 92 -6.33 12.23 -8.54
CA ASP A 92 -7.34 11.97 -7.52
C ASP A 92 -7.79 13.21 -6.75
N GLU A 93 -7.03 14.32 -6.83
CA GLU A 93 -7.26 15.54 -6.08
C GLU A 93 -8.72 16.02 -6.14
N ASN A 94 -9.21 16.21 -7.37
CA ASN A 94 -10.57 16.74 -7.57
C ASN A 94 -11.63 15.78 -7.03
N LYS A 95 -11.43 14.48 -7.22
CA LYS A 95 -12.38 13.48 -6.71
C LYS A 95 -12.40 13.46 -5.18
N ILE A 96 -11.24 13.52 -4.51
CA ILE A 96 -11.14 13.59 -3.05
C ILE A 96 -11.85 14.86 -2.52
N LYS A 97 -11.69 16.00 -3.18
CA LYS A 97 -12.39 17.24 -2.84
C LYS A 97 -13.92 17.10 -2.95
N THR A 98 -14.43 16.32 -3.91
CA THR A 98 -15.89 16.06 -3.99
C THR A 98 -16.44 15.27 -2.81
N PHE A 99 -15.59 14.57 -2.05
CA PHE A 99 -15.97 13.91 -0.80
C PHE A 99 -16.02 14.87 0.41
N GLY A 100 -15.81 16.18 0.18
CA GLY A 100 -15.86 17.23 1.18
C GLY A 100 -14.54 17.56 1.87
N PHE A 101 -13.43 16.92 1.49
CA PHE A 101 -12.13 17.23 2.06
C PHE A 101 -11.60 18.57 1.57
N THR A 102 -11.15 19.42 2.51
CA THR A 102 -10.74 20.81 2.24
C THR A 102 -9.21 20.99 2.19
N ASN A 103 -8.45 20.06 2.75
CA ASN A 103 -6.99 20.16 2.86
C ASN A 103 -6.32 19.02 2.06
N VAL A 104 -6.44 19.08 0.73
CA VAL A 104 -5.93 18.05 -0.20
C VAL A 104 -4.74 18.61 -0.97
N ILE A 105 -3.61 17.93 -0.88
CA ILE A 105 -2.34 18.32 -1.53
C ILE A 105 -1.91 17.24 -2.51
N PRO A 106 -2.02 17.47 -3.82
CA PRO A 106 -1.56 16.53 -4.82
C PRO A 106 -0.03 16.56 -4.92
N ILE A 107 0.59 15.39 -4.91
CA ILE A 107 2.05 15.25 -5.09
C ILE A 107 2.38 15.01 -6.56
N ASN A 108 2.80 16.06 -7.28
CA ASN A 108 3.22 15.94 -8.68
C ASN A 108 4.54 15.17 -8.80
N ARG A 109 5.56 15.60 -8.07
CA ARG A 109 6.90 14.98 -8.02
C ARG A 109 7.29 14.67 -6.58
N SER A 110 7.40 15.70 -5.75
CA SER A 110 7.74 15.62 -4.33
C SER A 110 7.19 16.80 -3.57
N ILE A 111 6.97 16.59 -2.26
CA ILE A 111 6.60 17.64 -1.32
C ILE A 111 7.45 17.50 -0.05
N LYS A 112 7.74 18.63 0.60
CA LYS A 112 8.34 18.67 1.93
C LYS A 112 7.24 18.90 2.97
N TRP A 113 7.14 18.00 3.93
CA TRP A 113 6.20 18.04 5.05
C TRP A 113 6.97 18.05 6.38
N GLY A 114 7.32 19.23 6.85
CA GLY A 114 8.29 19.38 7.93
C GLY A 114 9.68 18.86 7.51
N GLU A 115 10.23 17.91 8.26
CA GLU A 115 11.52 17.25 7.94
C GLU A 115 11.37 16.06 6.97
N ILE A 116 10.14 15.70 6.60
CA ILE A 116 9.83 14.55 5.76
C ILE A 116 9.69 15.02 4.31
N VAL A 117 10.30 14.29 3.40
CA VAL A 117 10.08 14.44 1.96
C VAL A 117 9.29 13.25 1.45
N ILE A 118 8.16 13.52 0.80
CA ILE A 118 7.32 12.50 0.15
C ILE A 118 7.44 12.70 -1.36
N SER A 119 7.95 11.69 -2.07
CA SER A 119 8.15 11.73 -3.53
C SER A 119 7.27 10.70 -4.21
N ARG A 120 6.48 11.12 -5.20
CA ARG A 120 5.64 10.22 -5.98
C ARG A 120 6.44 9.43 -7.00
N THR A 121 6.10 8.17 -7.16
CA THR A 121 6.69 7.25 -8.14
C THR A 121 5.60 6.67 -9.05
N PRO A 122 5.94 6.31 -10.30
CA PRO A 122 5.01 5.59 -11.15
C PRO A 122 4.74 4.18 -10.61
N ALA A 123 3.51 3.69 -10.80
CA ALA A 123 3.11 2.32 -10.55
C ALA A 123 2.44 1.74 -11.80
N LYS A 124 2.32 0.40 -11.86
CA LYS A 124 1.69 -0.30 -12.97
C LYS A 124 0.80 -1.42 -12.43
N HIS A 125 -0.49 -1.16 -12.36
CA HIS A 125 -1.47 -2.07 -11.79
C HIS A 125 -1.91 -3.14 -12.80
N GLY A 126 -1.07 -4.17 -12.97
CA GLY A 126 -1.29 -5.27 -13.89
C GLY A 126 -0.51 -5.17 -15.21
N HIS A 127 -0.98 -5.87 -16.23
CA HIS A 127 -0.31 -6.04 -17.52
C HIS A 127 -1.23 -5.74 -18.70
N GLY A 128 -0.68 -5.24 -19.81
CA GLY A 128 -1.45 -4.99 -21.04
C GLY A 128 -2.61 -4.01 -20.82
N THR A 129 -3.76 -4.33 -21.39
CA THR A 129 -4.97 -3.47 -21.33
C THR A 129 -5.52 -3.30 -19.90
N ILE A 130 -5.39 -4.30 -19.04
CA ILE A 130 -5.85 -4.21 -17.66
C ILE A 130 -5.08 -3.12 -16.88
N ALA A 131 -3.78 -2.95 -17.16
CA ALA A 131 -3.00 -1.91 -16.51
C ALA A 131 -3.46 -0.49 -16.89
N VAL A 132 -4.11 -0.33 -18.05
CA VAL A 132 -4.71 0.94 -18.47
C VAL A 132 -6.05 1.15 -17.75
N ALA A 133 -6.87 0.09 -17.66
CA ALA A 133 -8.17 0.14 -17.00
C ALA A 133 -8.08 0.38 -15.48
N MET A 134 -7.01 -0.13 -14.84
CA MET A 134 -6.78 0.02 -13.40
C MET A 134 -6.02 1.30 -13.02
N ALA A 135 -5.56 2.09 -14.02
CA ALA A 135 -4.88 3.37 -13.79
C ALA A 135 -5.89 4.49 -13.48
N PRO A 136 -5.46 5.60 -12.80
CA PRO A 136 -4.10 5.89 -12.37
C PRO A 136 -3.76 5.29 -11.00
N VAL A 137 -2.50 4.88 -10.81
CA VAL A 137 -1.95 4.39 -9.55
C VAL A 137 -0.55 4.98 -9.31
N SER A 138 -0.21 5.26 -8.09
CA SER A 138 1.11 5.76 -7.71
C SER A 138 1.70 4.99 -6.51
N GLY A 139 3.02 4.91 -6.49
CA GLY A 139 3.76 4.62 -5.27
C GLY A 139 4.36 5.90 -4.69
N PHE A 140 4.97 5.79 -3.50
CA PHE A 140 5.58 6.94 -2.82
C PHE A 140 6.87 6.54 -2.11
N ILE A 141 7.87 7.43 -2.17
CA ILE A 141 9.08 7.36 -1.33
C ILE A 141 8.89 8.31 -0.17
N ILE A 142 9.12 7.84 1.03
CA ILE A 142 9.17 8.64 2.26
C ILE A 142 10.62 8.68 2.72
N SER A 143 11.19 9.85 2.90
CA SER A 143 12.54 10.05 3.38
C SER A 143 12.63 11.20 4.40
N ALA A 144 13.46 11.02 5.42
CA ALA A 144 13.82 12.05 6.38
C ALA A 144 15.24 11.77 6.90
N SER A 145 15.99 12.81 7.28
CA SER A 145 17.36 12.62 7.80
C SER A 145 17.36 11.73 9.04
N GLY A 146 18.23 10.70 9.06
CA GLY A 146 18.32 9.76 10.17
C GLY A 146 17.18 8.74 10.28
N GLU A 147 16.34 8.64 9.24
CA GLU A 147 15.30 7.59 9.13
C GLU A 147 15.57 6.74 7.89
N PRO A 148 15.21 5.45 7.90
CA PRO A 148 15.27 4.61 6.70
C PRO A 148 14.41 5.19 5.58
N THR A 149 14.97 5.28 4.36
CA THR A 149 14.20 5.64 3.17
C THR A 149 13.22 4.52 2.84
N THR A 150 11.92 4.82 2.80
CA THR A 150 10.88 3.81 2.63
C THR A 150 10.13 4.03 1.32
N TYR A 151 9.97 2.95 0.57
CA TYR A 151 9.17 2.91 -0.66
C TYR A 151 7.84 2.19 -0.40
N ILE A 152 6.73 2.91 -0.48
CA ILE A 152 5.39 2.36 -0.56
C ILE A 152 5.09 2.12 -2.03
N THR A 153 4.95 0.87 -2.46
CA THR A 153 4.84 0.55 -3.88
C THR A 153 3.50 0.96 -4.48
N GLY A 154 2.44 1.01 -3.67
CA GLY A 154 1.07 1.00 -4.17
C GLY A 154 0.79 -0.28 -4.96
N ASP A 155 -0.32 -0.31 -5.69
CA ASP A 155 -0.66 -1.44 -6.52
C ASP A 155 0.14 -1.43 -7.82
N THR A 156 1.17 -2.25 -7.84
CA THR A 156 2.06 -2.40 -9.00
C THR A 156 2.52 -3.85 -9.13
N VAL A 157 2.89 -4.25 -10.32
CA VAL A 157 3.67 -5.45 -10.61
C VAL A 157 5.15 -5.09 -10.70
N TRP A 158 6.05 -6.08 -10.65
CA TRP A 158 7.46 -5.88 -10.92
C TRP A 158 7.70 -5.58 -12.40
N TYR A 159 8.32 -4.44 -12.72
CA TYR A 159 8.60 -4.01 -14.08
C TYR A 159 9.79 -3.03 -14.13
N SER A 160 10.17 -2.59 -15.34
CA SER A 160 11.38 -1.77 -15.54
C SER A 160 11.40 -0.48 -14.71
N LYS A 161 10.24 0.21 -14.55
CA LYS A 161 10.23 1.45 -13.75
C LYS A 161 10.38 1.19 -12.26
N THR A 162 9.97 0.01 -11.74
CA THR A 162 10.25 -0.36 -10.34
C THR A 162 11.76 -0.47 -10.12
N LYS A 163 12.50 -1.07 -11.06
CA LYS A 163 13.97 -1.12 -11.02
C LYS A 163 14.57 0.29 -10.99
N ASN A 164 14.10 1.17 -11.89
CA ASN A 164 14.58 2.55 -11.94
C ASN A 164 14.31 3.34 -10.64
N ILE A 165 13.22 3.02 -9.93
CA ILE A 165 12.89 3.61 -8.63
C ILE A 165 13.92 3.15 -7.59
N LEU A 166 14.22 1.84 -7.54
CA LEU A 166 15.22 1.29 -6.63
C LEU A 166 16.61 1.88 -6.89
N ASP A 167 17.00 2.02 -8.15
CA ASP A 167 18.29 2.62 -8.52
C ASP A 167 18.39 4.09 -8.09
N LYS A 168 17.31 4.85 -8.33
CA LYS A 168 17.27 6.29 -8.09
C LYS A 168 17.22 6.64 -6.60
N TYR A 169 16.34 5.97 -5.86
CA TYR A 169 16.05 6.36 -4.47
C TYR A 169 16.76 5.49 -3.45
N LYS A 170 17.23 4.31 -3.85
CA LYS A 170 17.96 3.34 -3.02
C LYS A 170 17.28 3.14 -1.67
N PRO A 171 15.97 2.79 -1.65
CA PRO A 171 15.24 2.65 -0.40
C PRO A 171 15.83 1.54 0.47
N ASP A 172 15.81 1.75 1.77
CA ASP A 172 16.18 0.75 2.77
C ASP A 172 15.06 -0.27 2.96
N ILE A 173 13.81 0.21 2.82
CA ILE A 173 12.59 -0.56 3.04
C ILE A 173 11.66 -0.39 1.83
N ALA A 174 11.04 -1.47 1.37
CA ALA A 174 9.92 -1.44 0.46
C ALA A 174 8.69 -2.10 1.09
N ILE A 175 7.58 -1.37 1.17
CA ILE A 175 6.27 -1.91 1.55
C ILE A 175 5.58 -2.31 0.25
N CYS A 176 5.42 -3.61 0.04
CA CYS A 176 4.98 -4.18 -1.23
C CYS A 176 3.55 -4.73 -1.13
N ASN A 177 2.65 -4.22 -1.98
CA ASN A 177 1.33 -4.78 -2.17
C ASN A 177 1.45 -6.06 -2.99
N CYS A 178 1.52 -7.22 -2.32
CA CYS A 178 1.87 -8.50 -2.94
C CYS A 178 0.80 -9.60 -2.74
N GLY A 179 -0.46 -9.22 -2.71
CA GLY A 179 -1.57 -10.18 -2.57
C GLY A 179 -1.82 -11.05 -3.80
N GLU A 180 -1.05 -10.94 -4.88
CA GLU A 180 -1.34 -11.61 -6.15
C GLU A 180 -2.81 -11.40 -6.56
N ALA A 181 -3.30 -10.15 -6.43
CA ALA A 181 -4.65 -9.81 -6.84
C ALA A 181 -4.87 -10.17 -8.31
N ARG A 182 -5.96 -10.89 -8.60
CA ARG A 182 -6.17 -11.47 -9.94
C ARG A 182 -7.63 -11.72 -10.23
N PHE A 183 -8.07 -11.36 -11.42
CA PHE A 183 -9.34 -11.82 -11.99
C PHE A 183 -9.28 -13.29 -12.40
N SER A 184 -10.42 -13.89 -12.76
CA SER A 184 -10.47 -15.29 -13.22
C SER A 184 -9.62 -15.53 -14.45
N LYS A 185 -9.50 -14.54 -15.33
CA LYS A 185 -8.65 -14.55 -16.51
C LYS A 185 -7.57 -13.49 -16.41
N GLY A 186 -6.37 -13.80 -16.89
CA GLY A 186 -5.24 -12.88 -16.95
C GLY A 186 -4.16 -13.15 -15.89
N LYS A 187 -3.18 -12.25 -15.85
CA LYS A 187 -2.07 -12.29 -14.89
C LYS A 187 -2.42 -11.52 -13.62
N ALA A 188 -1.59 -11.67 -12.59
CA ALA A 188 -1.67 -10.85 -11.39
C ALA A 188 -1.62 -9.36 -11.73
N ILE A 189 -2.38 -8.55 -10.99
CA ILE A 189 -2.43 -7.10 -11.12
C ILE A 189 -1.67 -6.37 -10.01
N THR A 190 -1.30 -7.07 -8.95
CA THR A 190 -0.34 -6.66 -7.91
C THR A 190 0.84 -7.62 -7.90
N MET A 191 1.89 -7.35 -7.13
CA MET A 191 3.02 -8.26 -7.01
C MET A 191 2.60 -9.63 -6.49
N ASP A 192 3.34 -10.65 -6.91
CA ASP A 192 3.27 -12.03 -6.40
C ASP A 192 4.60 -12.41 -5.69
N SER A 193 4.71 -13.65 -5.25
CA SER A 193 5.91 -14.15 -4.57
C SER A 193 7.17 -14.10 -5.45
N THR A 194 7.01 -14.30 -6.77
CA THR A 194 8.11 -14.25 -7.73
C THR A 194 8.62 -12.81 -7.90
N ASP A 195 7.70 -11.83 -7.96
CA ASP A 195 8.04 -10.42 -8.02
C ASP A 195 8.84 -9.97 -6.78
N ILE A 196 8.45 -10.46 -5.58
CA ILE A 196 9.18 -10.23 -4.33
C ILE A 196 10.60 -10.83 -4.40
N GLN A 197 10.76 -12.04 -4.92
CA GLN A 197 12.07 -12.65 -5.11
C GLN A 197 12.95 -11.86 -6.07
N GLU A 198 12.39 -11.44 -7.21
CA GLU A 198 13.13 -10.63 -8.21
C GLU A 198 13.55 -9.27 -7.63
N MET A 199 12.69 -8.65 -6.84
CA MET A 199 13.02 -7.41 -6.14
C MET A 199 14.15 -7.60 -5.12
N CYS A 200 14.14 -8.71 -4.39
CA CYS A 200 15.24 -9.11 -3.50
C CYS A 200 16.55 -9.36 -4.26
N LYS A 201 16.53 -10.06 -5.39
CA LYS A 201 17.73 -10.29 -6.21
C LYS A 201 18.29 -8.97 -6.76
N TYR A 202 17.41 -8.10 -7.23
CA TYR A 202 17.80 -6.82 -7.83
C TYR A 202 18.44 -5.85 -6.83
N SER A 203 17.90 -5.79 -5.60
CA SER A 203 18.39 -4.89 -4.55
C SER A 203 18.77 -5.70 -3.29
N PRO A 204 20.02 -6.17 -3.17
CA PRO A 204 20.43 -7.11 -2.12
C PRO A 204 20.28 -6.61 -0.68
N ASN A 205 20.32 -5.32 -0.44
CA ASN A 205 20.21 -4.73 0.90
C ASN A 205 18.78 -4.30 1.28
N LEU A 206 17.85 -4.33 0.33
CA LEU A 206 16.47 -3.92 0.54
C LEU A 206 15.77 -4.86 1.52
N LYS A 207 15.09 -4.30 2.51
CA LYS A 207 14.11 -5.01 3.37
C LYS A 207 12.72 -4.85 2.77
N ILE A 208 11.94 -5.91 2.77
CA ILE A 208 10.57 -5.91 2.24
C ILE A 208 9.59 -6.14 3.38
N VAL A 209 8.54 -5.33 3.42
CA VAL A 209 7.33 -5.55 4.22
C VAL A 209 6.21 -5.93 3.26
N ALA A 210 5.79 -7.17 3.32
CA ALA A 210 4.78 -7.73 2.43
C ALA A 210 3.37 -7.52 3.00
N VAL A 211 2.53 -6.82 2.25
CA VAL A 211 1.17 -6.43 2.65
C VAL A 211 0.15 -6.72 1.54
N HIS A 212 -1.12 -6.34 1.71
CA HIS A 212 -2.18 -6.49 0.71
C HIS A 212 -2.64 -7.94 0.49
N MET A 213 -2.63 -8.76 1.54
CA MET A 213 -3.04 -10.16 1.51
C MET A 213 -4.30 -10.40 2.34
N GLU A 214 -5.07 -11.43 1.98
CA GLU A 214 -6.13 -12.08 2.78
C GLU A 214 -7.36 -11.22 3.16
N ALA A 215 -7.37 -9.92 2.88
CA ALA A 215 -8.49 -9.05 3.23
C ALA A 215 -9.43 -8.74 2.06
N TRP A 216 -9.05 -9.05 0.82
CA TRP A 216 -9.85 -8.77 -0.38
C TRP A 216 -10.03 -10.02 -1.24
N ASN A 217 -11.23 -10.29 -1.74
CA ASN A 217 -11.63 -11.57 -2.32
C ASN A 217 -10.88 -11.98 -3.60
N HIS A 218 -10.19 -11.07 -4.26
CA HIS A 218 -9.40 -11.36 -5.46
C HIS A 218 -7.90 -11.53 -5.18
N CYS A 219 -7.46 -11.34 -3.94
CA CYS A 219 -6.09 -11.63 -3.51
C CYS A 219 -5.92 -13.14 -3.32
N ARG A 220 -4.98 -13.74 -4.05
CA ARG A 220 -4.76 -15.19 -4.08
C ARG A 220 -3.59 -15.65 -3.22
N LEU A 221 -2.55 -14.82 -3.11
CA LEU A 221 -1.40 -15.12 -2.26
C LEU A 221 -1.78 -14.90 -0.80
N THR A 222 -1.62 -15.93 0.02
CA THR A 222 -1.81 -15.85 1.47
C THR A 222 -0.47 -15.62 2.17
N ARG A 223 -0.52 -15.11 3.41
CA ARG A 223 0.68 -14.98 4.27
C ARG A 223 1.41 -16.31 4.45
N ASN A 224 0.66 -17.41 4.60
CA ASN A 224 1.25 -18.74 4.77
C ASN A 224 1.97 -19.21 3.50
N MET A 225 1.37 -19.03 2.33
CA MET A 225 2.01 -19.34 1.04
C MET A 225 3.29 -18.53 0.86
N LEU A 226 3.25 -17.22 1.14
CA LEU A 226 4.43 -16.36 1.03
C LEU A 226 5.51 -16.74 2.06
N LYS A 227 5.13 -17.10 3.31
CA LYS A 227 6.09 -17.57 4.33
C LYS A 227 6.85 -18.83 3.86
N ASN A 228 6.13 -19.80 3.30
CA ASN A 228 6.75 -21.01 2.77
C ASN A 228 7.71 -20.66 1.62
N PHE A 229 7.27 -19.85 0.67
CA PHE A 229 8.11 -19.40 -0.45
C PHE A 229 9.37 -18.66 0.02
N VAL A 230 9.24 -17.78 1.01
CA VAL A 230 10.36 -17.03 1.62
C VAL A 230 11.38 -17.97 2.26
N VAL A 231 10.92 -19.02 2.97
CA VAL A 231 11.80 -20.05 3.56
C VAL A 231 12.52 -20.85 2.47
N GLU A 232 11.80 -21.35 1.48
CA GLU A 232 12.35 -22.14 0.38
C GLU A 232 13.42 -21.37 -0.43
N ASN A 233 13.32 -20.04 -0.48
CA ASN A 233 14.22 -19.17 -1.23
C ASN A 233 15.25 -18.43 -0.36
N ASN A 234 15.38 -18.77 0.94
CA ASN A 234 16.32 -18.15 1.89
C ASN A 234 16.19 -16.62 2.01
N LEU A 235 14.95 -16.11 2.03
CA LEU A 235 14.63 -14.67 2.08
C LEU A 235 14.19 -14.19 3.46
N GLN A 236 14.18 -15.04 4.50
CA GLN A 236 13.63 -14.75 5.84
C GLN A 236 14.26 -13.53 6.51
N ALA A 237 15.56 -13.30 6.27
CA ALA A 237 16.28 -12.14 6.82
C ALA A 237 15.88 -10.81 6.16
N ARG A 238 15.09 -10.84 5.08
CA ARG A 238 14.80 -9.69 4.22
C ARG A 238 13.33 -9.39 4.01
N VAL A 239 12.46 -10.40 4.12
CA VAL A 239 11.03 -10.28 3.87
C VAL A 239 10.27 -10.50 5.17
N SER A 240 9.68 -9.42 5.67
CA SER A 240 8.76 -9.42 6.79
C SER A 240 7.33 -9.55 6.29
N ILE A 241 6.54 -10.41 6.93
CA ILE A 241 5.15 -10.71 6.54
C ILE A 241 4.27 -10.50 7.78
N PRO A 242 3.91 -9.23 8.09
CA PRO A 242 3.19 -8.91 9.32
C PRO A 242 1.76 -9.47 9.31
N ALA A 243 1.27 -9.79 10.49
CA ALA A 243 -0.15 -10.00 10.74
C ALA A 243 -0.91 -8.67 10.78
N ASP A 244 -2.24 -8.72 10.64
CA ASP A 244 -3.07 -7.53 10.83
C ASP A 244 -2.93 -7.03 12.28
N GLY A 245 -2.68 -5.73 12.45
CA GLY A 245 -2.39 -5.09 13.73
C GLY A 245 -0.91 -5.15 14.17
N GLU A 246 -0.04 -5.88 13.48
CA GLU A 246 1.39 -6.01 13.83
C GLU A 246 2.19 -4.76 13.45
N GLU A 247 3.11 -4.38 14.33
CA GLU A 247 4.05 -3.26 14.13
C GLU A 247 5.48 -3.78 13.97
N ILE A 248 6.20 -3.25 12.97
CA ILE A 248 7.62 -3.51 12.73
C ILE A 248 8.38 -2.21 12.96
N VAL A 249 9.45 -2.28 13.75
CA VAL A 249 10.34 -1.14 14.05
C VAL A 249 11.63 -1.29 13.26
N PHE A 250 11.97 -0.25 12.53
CA PHE A 250 13.24 -0.14 11.80
C PHE A 250 14.08 0.97 12.42
N ASN A 251 15.27 0.60 12.86
CA ASN A 251 16.28 1.47 13.45
C ASN A 251 17.28 1.94 12.40
#